data_2c7e4253f4e79f67e14dd5ead151040c
#
_entry.id   2c7e4253f4e79f67e14dd5ead151040c
#
_cell.length_a   1.000
_cell.length_b   1.000
_cell.length_c   1.000
_cell.angle_alpha   90.00
_cell.angle_beta   90.00
_cell.angle_gamma   90.00
#
_symmetry.space_group_name_H-M   'P 1'
#
loop_
_entity.id
_entity.type
_entity.pdbx_description
1 polymer ?
#
loop_
_entity_poly.entity_id
_entity_poly.type
_entity_poly.pdbx_seq_one_letter_code
_entity_poly.pdbx_strand_id
1 'polypeptide(L)'
;MCLELALPLHGAAQVICALIAAVLLGLLSMRYIFHFDTLAADLRHPVLGSIAPTFAMSLMVLSKTLGMVSTTAGTALWLFAVLLHVVFLVVFAYNRFKTPDLDLMVPSWFVPPVGLIVADVTFPGAAGLYPVAIIILAVGMAAYAVMLPVMLYRIFFYSAIPAGAQPTIAIMAAPASLSLAGYLTVVKDPNLLVGGILLGICLLYTSDA
;
A
#
# COMPACT_ATOMS: atom_id res chain seq x y z
N MET A 1 9.25 -13.34 1.82
CA MET A 1 9.23 -14.05 0.53
C MET A 1 10.63 -14.28 -0.05
N CYS A 2 11.46 -13.23 -0.26
CA CYS A 2 12.83 -13.45 -0.77
C CYS A 2 13.70 -14.33 0.14
N LEU A 3 13.58 -14.22 1.46
CA LEU A 3 14.34 -15.01 2.42
C LEU A 3 13.96 -16.50 2.39
N GLU A 4 12.70 -16.83 2.08
CA GLU A 4 12.21 -18.21 1.97
C GLU A 4 12.58 -18.87 0.64
N LEU A 5 12.86 -18.07 -0.40
CA LEU A 5 13.42 -18.55 -1.67
C LEU A 5 14.91 -18.90 -1.55
N ALA A 6 15.63 -18.22 -0.63
CA ALA A 6 17.06 -18.42 -0.40
C ALA A 6 17.37 -19.50 0.65
N LEU A 7 16.43 -19.75 1.59
CA LEU A 7 16.59 -20.71 2.68
C LEU A 7 15.29 -21.54 2.82
N PRO A 8 15.34 -22.87 2.97
CA PRO A 8 14.16 -23.72 3.13
C PRO A 8 13.57 -23.58 4.55
N LEU A 9 13.03 -22.39 4.87
CA LEU A 9 12.51 -22.05 6.21
C LEU A 9 11.06 -22.48 6.42
N HIS A 10 10.44 -23.16 5.44
CA HIS A 10 9.07 -23.72 5.54
C HIS A 10 8.02 -22.75 6.12
N GLY A 11 8.08 -21.47 5.77
CA GLY A 11 7.16 -20.46 6.29
C GLY A 11 7.57 -19.82 7.63
N ALA A 12 8.61 -20.29 8.29
CA ALA A 12 9.02 -19.78 9.61
C ALA A 12 9.40 -18.29 9.57
N ALA A 13 10.09 -17.85 8.51
CA ALA A 13 10.44 -16.44 8.35
C ALA A 13 9.20 -15.55 8.24
N GLN A 14 8.18 -15.99 7.50
CA GLN A 14 6.91 -15.26 7.38
C GLN A 14 6.21 -15.13 8.73
N VAL A 15 6.16 -16.20 9.52
CA VAL A 15 5.53 -16.21 10.85
C VAL A 15 6.28 -15.29 11.82
N ILE A 16 7.62 -15.35 11.86
CA ILE A 16 8.44 -14.49 12.72
C ILE A 16 8.22 -13.01 12.36
N CYS A 17 8.30 -12.66 11.08
CA CYS A 17 8.05 -11.29 10.64
C CYS A 17 6.63 -10.83 10.96
N ALA A 18 5.63 -11.72 10.82
CA ALA A 18 4.24 -11.42 11.17
C ALA A 18 4.06 -11.16 12.68
N LEU A 19 4.72 -11.94 13.54
CA LEU A 19 4.69 -11.73 15.00
C LEU A 19 5.31 -10.37 15.37
N ILE A 20 6.47 -10.05 14.81
CA ILE A 20 7.11 -8.74 15.04
C ILE A 20 6.19 -7.61 14.57
N ALA A 21 5.62 -7.73 13.37
CA ALA A 21 4.67 -6.75 12.83
C ALA A 21 3.43 -6.61 13.71
N ALA A 22 2.88 -7.73 14.21
CA ALA A 22 1.72 -7.70 15.11
C ALA A 22 2.01 -6.95 16.41
N VAL A 23 3.19 -7.16 17.01
CA VAL A 23 3.61 -6.44 18.22
C VAL A 23 3.72 -4.94 17.95
N LEU A 24 4.40 -4.54 16.86
CA LEU A 24 4.57 -3.13 16.49
C LEU A 24 3.22 -2.45 16.20
N LEU A 25 2.33 -3.13 15.47
CA LEU A 25 0.98 -2.62 15.20
C LEU A 25 0.16 -2.52 16.49
N GLY A 26 0.30 -3.47 17.40
CA GLY A 26 -0.34 -3.43 18.72
C GLY A 26 0.11 -2.21 19.53
N LEU A 27 1.42 -1.95 19.60
CA LEU A 27 1.99 -0.78 20.27
C LEU A 27 1.50 0.54 19.65
N LEU A 28 1.48 0.60 18.31
CA LEU A 28 0.97 1.77 17.59
C LEU A 28 -0.53 1.99 17.84
N SER A 29 -1.31 0.91 17.84
CA SER A 29 -2.74 0.96 18.15
C SER A 29 -2.99 1.49 19.58
N MET A 30 -2.25 0.98 20.56
CA MET A 30 -2.32 1.47 21.96
C MET A 30 -2.00 2.97 22.02
N ARG A 31 -0.96 3.43 21.33
CA ARG A 31 -0.62 4.85 21.29
C ARG A 31 -1.80 5.70 20.80
N TYR A 32 -2.44 5.33 19.70
CA TYR A 32 -3.55 6.11 19.15
C TYR A 32 -4.86 5.96 19.94
N ILE A 33 -5.09 4.83 20.61
CA ILE A 33 -6.24 4.67 21.52
C ILE A 33 -6.12 5.61 22.72
N PHE A 34 -4.92 5.71 23.30
CA PHE A 34 -4.68 6.58 24.47
C PHE A 34 -4.50 8.06 24.10
N HIS A 35 -4.13 8.37 22.86
CA HIS A 35 -3.83 9.73 22.39
C HIS A 35 -4.55 10.02 21.05
N PHE A 36 -5.87 9.98 21.08
CA PHE A 36 -6.69 10.14 19.86
C PHE A 36 -6.49 11.49 19.17
N ASP A 37 -6.21 12.55 19.93
CA ASP A 37 -5.91 13.88 19.38
C ASP A 37 -4.67 13.87 18.47
N THR A 38 -3.69 13.03 18.81
CA THR A 38 -2.47 12.85 17.99
C THR A 38 -2.81 12.22 16.64
N LEU A 39 -3.68 11.21 16.62
CA LEU A 39 -4.13 10.59 15.37
C LEU A 39 -4.83 11.60 14.47
N ALA A 40 -5.72 12.43 15.02
CA ALA A 40 -6.44 13.43 14.24
C ALA A 40 -5.50 14.50 13.66
N ALA A 41 -4.46 14.90 14.38
CA ALA A 41 -3.42 15.81 13.91
C ALA A 41 -2.57 15.18 12.82
N ASP A 42 -2.11 13.94 13.02
CA ASP A 42 -1.30 13.17 12.07
C ASP A 42 -2.03 12.97 10.73
N LEU A 43 -3.33 12.65 10.75
CA LEU A 43 -4.14 12.47 9.54
C LEU A 43 -4.35 13.77 8.73
N ARG A 44 -4.24 14.93 9.36
CA ARG A 44 -4.29 16.23 8.66
C ARG A 44 -2.96 16.63 8.06
N HIS A 45 -1.86 16.10 8.59
CA HIS A 45 -0.52 16.45 8.11
C HIS A 45 -0.26 15.85 6.71
N PRO A 46 0.32 16.60 5.74
CA PRO A 46 0.49 16.14 4.36
C PRO A 46 1.30 14.85 4.22
N VAL A 47 2.37 14.71 5.00
CA VAL A 47 3.26 13.54 4.97
C VAL A 47 2.72 12.42 5.86
N LEU A 48 2.41 12.72 7.14
CA LEU A 48 1.97 11.68 8.09
C LEU A 48 0.63 11.08 7.69
N GLY A 49 -0.32 11.90 7.23
CA GLY A 49 -1.61 11.41 6.75
C GLY A 49 -1.51 10.54 5.51
N SER A 50 -0.50 10.75 4.64
CA SER A 50 -0.27 9.89 3.48
C SER A 50 0.36 8.54 3.87
N ILE A 51 1.07 8.44 4.99
CA ILE A 51 1.70 7.20 5.45
C ILE A 51 0.73 6.39 6.34
N ALA A 52 -0.27 7.03 6.96
CA ALA A 52 -1.21 6.35 7.85
C ALA A 52 -1.83 5.06 7.26
N PRO A 53 -2.19 4.96 5.96
CA PRO A 53 -2.72 3.74 5.37
C PRO A 53 -1.77 2.54 5.42
N THR A 54 -0.46 2.74 5.64
CA THR A 54 0.49 1.62 5.80
C THR A 54 0.15 0.74 6.98
N PHE A 55 -0.51 1.28 8.01
CA PHE A 55 -1.07 0.50 9.11
C PHE A 55 -2.06 -0.55 8.60
N ALA A 56 -3.03 -0.14 7.78
CA ALA A 56 -4.01 -1.05 7.19
C ALA A 56 -3.35 -2.05 6.22
N MET A 57 -2.36 -1.61 5.42
CA MET A 57 -1.58 -2.49 4.54
C MET A 57 -0.86 -3.59 5.34
N SER A 58 -0.30 -3.24 6.50
CA SER A 58 0.34 -4.21 7.38
C SER A 58 -0.65 -5.24 7.93
N LEU A 59 -1.88 -4.83 8.27
CA LEU A 59 -2.96 -5.75 8.64
C LEU A 59 -3.37 -6.67 7.48
N MET A 60 -3.39 -6.18 6.22
CA MET A 60 -3.63 -7.02 5.05
C MET A 60 -2.54 -8.09 4.91
N VAL A 61 -1.27 -7.75 5.13
CA VAL A 61 -0.18 -8.73 5.10
C VAL A 61 -0.31 -9.74 6.23
N LEU A 62 -0.65 -9.29 7.46
CA LEU A 62 -0.91 -10.19 8.59
C LEU A 62 -2.08 -11.14 8.34
N SER A 63 -3.12 -10.68 7.64
CA SER A 63 -4.28 -11.51 7.30
C SER A 63 -3.91 -12.74 6.48
N LYS A 64 -2.90 -12.63 5.60
CA LYS A 64 -2.39 -13.76 4.82
C LYS A 64 -1.74 -14.81 5.71
N THR A 65 -0.95 -14.39 6.71
CA THR A 65 -0.34 -15.32 7.68
C THR A 65 -1.40 -15.95 8.59
N LEU A 66 -2.36 -15.16 9.07
CA LEU A 66 -3.48 -15.66 9.87
C LEU A 66 -4.34 -16.67 9.08
N GLY A 67 -4.51 -16.45 7.77
CA GLY A 67 -5.21 -17.34 6.86
C GLY A 67 -4.59 -18.73 6.75
N MET A 68 -3.29 -18.88 7.04
CA MET A 68 -2.63 -20.20 7.10
C MET A 68 -3.12 -21.03 8.30
N VAL A 69 -3.58 -20.39 9.37
CA VAL A 69 -4.10 -21.05 10.58
C VAL A 69 -5.62 -21.18 10.51
N SER A 70 -6.31 -20.11 10.08
CA SER A 70 -7.76 -20.08 9.95
C SER A 70 -8.15 -19.18 8.75
N THR A 71 -8.69 -19.78 7.71
CA THR A 71 -9.13 -19.07 6.50
C THR A 71 -10.23 -18.05 6.82
N THR A 72 -11.14 -18.36 7.71
CA THR A 72 -12.22 -17.44 8.13
C THR A 72 -11.66 -16.24 8.85
N ALA A 73 -10.76 -16.44 9.82
CA ALA A 73 -10.12 -15.35 10.57
C ALA A 73 -9.25 -14.49 9.65
N GLY A 74 -8.47 -15.10 8.75
CA GLY A 74 -7.68 -14.39 7.75
C GLY A 74 -8.54 -13.52 6.83
N THR A 75 -9.64 -14.08 6.31
CA THR A 75 -10.58 -13.34 5.44
C THR A 75 -11.25 -12.19 6.19
N ALA A 76 -11.68 -12.39 7.44
CA ALA A 76 -12.29 -11.35 8.27
C ALA A 76 -11.30 -10.20 8.54
N LEU A 77 -10.05 -10.52 8.88
CA LEU A 77 -9.01 -9.51 9.07
C LEU A 77 -8.68 -8.77 7.77
N TRP A 78 -8.65 -9.47 6.63
CA TRP A 78 -8.45 -8.87 5.32
C TRP A 78 -9.54 -7.85 4.99
N LEU A 79 -10.83 -8.22 5.16
CA LEU A 79 -11.97 -7.31 4.93
C LEU A 79 -11.90 -6.08 5.85
N PHE A 80 -11.61 -6.29 7.12
CA PHE A 80 -11.43 -5.20 8.07
C PHE A 80 -10.30 -4.26 7.65
N ALA A 81 -9.15 -4.79 7.25
CA ALA A 81 -7.99 -4.02 6.82
C ALA A 81 -8.27 -3.23 5.53
N VAL A 82 -8.97 -3.83 4.56
CA VAL A 82 -9.40 -3.14 3.32
C VAL A 82 -10.33 -1.99 3.64
N LEU A 83 -11.34 -2.20 4.49
CA LEU A 83 -12.25 -1.15 4.91
C LEU A 83 -11.53 -0.01 5.62
N LEU A 84 -10.63 -0.34 6.53
CA LEU A 84 -9.80 0.64 7.26
C LEU A 84 -8.93 1.46 6.29
N HIS A 85 -8.32 0.80 5.29
CA HIS A 85 -7.54 1.48 4.26
C HIS A 85 -8.39 2.46 3.45
N VAL A 86 -9.59 2.06 3.05
CA VAL A 86 -10.53 2.94 2.33
C VAL A 86 -10.91 4.14 3.20
N VAL A 87 -11.13 3.95 4.50
CA VAL A 87 -11.38 5.08 5.42
C VAL A 87 -10.19 6.04 5.44
N PHE A 88 -8.96 5.55 5.56
CA PHE A 88 -7.77 6.40 5.50
C PHE A 88 -7.62 7.11 4.16
N LEU A 89 -7.89 6.42 3.05
CA LEU A 89 -7.89 7.02 1.71
C LEU A 89 -8.90 8.17 1.61
N VAL A 90 -10.14 7.97 2.07
CA VAL A 90 -11.19 9.00 2.04
C VAL A 90 -10.81 10.20 2.92
N VAL A 91 -10.32 9.95 4.14
CA VAL A 91 -9.88 11.01 5.05
C VAL A 91 -8.70 11.78 4.45
N PHE A 92 -7.73 11.10 3.88
CA PHE A 92 -6.59 11.72 3.20
C PHE A 92 -7.06 12.58 2.01
N ALA A 93 -7.87 12.01 1.11
CA ALA A 93 -8.42 12.72 -0.05
C ALA A 93 -9.21 13.96 0.38
N TYR A 94 -10.09 13.84 1.35
CA TYR A 94 -10.86 14.96 1.88
C TYR A 94 -9.96 16.10 2.39
N ASN A 95 -8.91 15.78 3.14
CA ASN A 95 -7.99 16.79 3.66
C ASN A 95 -7.17 17.45 2.54
N ARG A 96 -6.83 16.71 1.47
CA ARG A 96 -6.03 17.26 0.34
C ARG A 96 -6.89 18.06 -0.63
N PHE A 97 -8.14 17.65 -0.88
CA PHE A 97 -9.05 18.43 -1.72
C PHE A 97 -9.51 19.75 -1.09
N LYS A 98 -9.46 19.87 0.23
CA LYS A 98 -9.73 21.15 0.91
C LYS A 98 -8.64 22.19 0.70
N THR A 99 -7.40 21.78 0.59
CA THR A 99 -6.23 22.64 0.39
C THR A 99 -5.39 22.07 -0.75
N PRO A 100 -5.85 22.24 -2.02
CA PRO A 100 -5.13 21.73 -3.16
C PRO A 100 -3.85 22.55 -3.37
N ASP A 101 -2.72 21.95 -3.01
CA ASP A 101 -1.40 22.57 -3.16
C ASP A 101 -0.40 21.50 -3.63
N LEU A 102 0.09 21.63 -4.85
CA LEU A 102 1.04 20.70 -5.43
C LEU A 102 2.43 20.79 -4.77
N ASP A 103 2.78 21.93 -4.17
CA ASP A 103 4.03 22.04 -3.41
C ASP A 103 4.07 21.12 -2.18
N LEU A 104 2.91 20.84 -1.60
CA LEU A 104 2.79 19.88 -0.47
C LEU A 104 2.80 18.42 -0.91
N MET A 105 2.70 18.15 -2.22
CA MET A 105 2.67 16.79 -2.73
C MET A 105 4.04 16.14 -2.62
N VAL A 106 4.10 15.00 -1.96
CA VAL A 106 5.30 14.18 -1.75
C VAL A 106 5.06 12.75 -2.26
N PRO A 107 6.12 11.99 -2.59
CA PRO A 107 5.97 10.63 -3.13
C PRO A 107 5.15 9.68 -2.27
N SER A 108 5.09 9.89 -0.95
CA SER A 108 4.22 9.08 -0.07
C SER A 108 2.71 9.24 -0.37
N TRP A 109 2.30 10.24 -1.17
CA TRP A 109 0.90 10.37 -1.58
C TRP A 109 0.41 9.23 -2.49
N PHE A 110 1.32 8.43 -3.05
CA PHE A 110 0.96 7.18 -3.71
C PHE A 110 0.37 6.14 -2.75
N VAL A 111 0.77 6.16 -1.48
CA VAL A 111 0.39 5.13 -0.51
C VAL A 111 -1.13 5.02 -0.30
N PRO A 112 -1.91 6.10 -0.10
CA PRO A 112 -3.34 5.97 0.10
C PRO A 112 -4.08 5.34 -1.09
N PRO A 113 -3.94 5.79 -2.36
CA PRO A 113 -4.72 5.23 -3.45
C PRO A 113 -4.09 3.97 -4.07
N VAL A 114 -2.77 3.92 -4.25
CA VAL A 114 -2.12 2.78 -4.92
C VAL A 114 -1.82 1.65 -3.93
N GLY A 115 -1.55 1.99 -2.67
CA GLY A 115 -1.32 1.01 -1.61
C GLY A 115 -2.52 0.09 -1.35
N LEU A 116 -3.72 0.45 -1.81
CA LEU A 116 -4.89 -0.40 -1.78
C LEU A 116 -4.67 -1.73 -2.54
N ILE A 117 -3.79 -1.76 -3.56
CA ILE A 117 -3.41 -2.97 -4.31
C ILE A 117 -2.73 -4.04 -3.41
N VAL A 118 -2.24 -3.68 -2.22
CA VAL A 118 -1.75 -4.68 -1.26
C VAL A 118 -2.85 -5.69 -0.90
N ALA A 119 -4.12 -5.27 -0.93
CA ALA A 119 -5.24 -6.17 -0.74
C ALA A 119 -5.28 -7.30 -1.81
N ASP A 120 -4.92 -6.97 -3.06
CA ASP A 120 -4.87 -7.95 -4.15
C ASP A 120 -3.71 -8.93 -3.98
N VAL A 121 -2.53 -8.43 -3.59
CA VAL A 121 -1.36 -9.28 -3.30
C VAL A 121 -1.60 -10.23 -2.12
N THR A 122 -2.43 -9.81 -1.18
CA THR A 122 -2.80 -10.59 0.03
C THR A 122 -4.17 -11.24 -0.07
N PHE A 123 -4.78 -11.24 -1.25
CA PHE A 123 -6.12 -11.77 -1.48
C PHE A 123 -6.29 -13.20 -0.95
N PRO A 124 -7.32 -13.47 -0.13
CA PRO A 124 -7.50 -14.77 0.52
C PRO A 124 -8.05 -15.87 -0.41
N GLY A 125 -8.30 -15.57 -1.70
CA GLY A 125 -8.82 -16.55 -2.67
C GLY A 125 -10.31 -16.87 -2.53
N ALA A 126 -11.06 -16.13 -1.69
CA ALA A 126 -12.49 -16.38 -1.50
C ALA A 126 -13.28 -15.98 -2.75
N ALA A 127 -13.98 -16.94 -3.37
CA ALA A 127 -14.66 -16.74 -4.66
C ALA A 127 -15.66 -15.58 -4.63
N GLY A 128 -16.39 -15.39 -3.53
CA GLY A 128 -17.36 -14.29 -3.36
C GLY A 128 -16.72 -12.90 -3.27
N LEU A 129 -15.42 -12.80 -2.98
CA LEU A 129 -14.69 -11.55 -2.86
C LEU A 129 -13.89 -11.19 -4.13
N TYR A 130 -13.88 -12.08 -5.13
CA TYR A 130 -13.16 -11.86 -6.38
C TYR A 130 -13.56 -10.56 -7.12
N PRO A 131 -14.86 -10.19 -7.23
CA PRO A 131 -15.24 -8.92 -7.83
C PRO A 131 -14.68 -7.71 -7.08
N VAL A 132 -14.59 -7.80 -5.75
CA VAL A 132 -14.03 -6.73 -4.91
C VAL A 132 -12.54 -6.56 -5.21
N ALA A 133 -11.78 -7.66 -5.31
CA ALA A 133 -10.37 -7.62 -5.67
C ALA A 133 -10.15 -6.98 -7.06
N ILE A 134 -10.94 -7.37 -8.07
CA ILE A 134 -10.83 -6.74 -9.41
C ILE A 134 -11.11 -5.24 -9.37
N ILE A 135 -12.10 -4.79 -8.59
CA ILE A 135 -12.39 -3.35 -8.44
C ILE A 135 -11.22 -2.63 -7.75
N ILE A 136 -10.67 -3.22 -6.69
CA ILE A 136 -9.52 -2.68 -5.96
C ILE A 136 -8.32 -2.52 -6.90
N LEU A 137 -7.99 -3.56 -7.67
CA LEU A 137 -6.92 -3.53 -8.65
C LEU A 137 -7.14 -2.42 -9.69
N ALA A 138 -8.33 -2.35 -10.27
CA ALA A 138 -8.66 -1.35 -11.28
C ALA A 138 -8.54 0.09 -10.73
N VAL A 139 -9.05 0.34 -9.53
CA VAL A 139 -8.97 1.66 -8.86
C VAL A 139 -7.51 2.01 -8.55
N GLY A 140 -6.75 1.09 -7.99
CA GLY A 140 -5.34 1.32 -7.65
C GLY A 140 -4.47 1.57 -8.89
N MET A 141 -4.65 0.80 -9.96
CA MET A 141 -3.94 0.99 -11.23
C MET A 141 -4.33 2.31 -11.92
N ALA A 142 -5.62 2.66 -11.93
CA ALA A 142 -6.08 3.94 -12.45
C ALA A 142 -5.51 5.12 -11.66
N ALA A 143 -5.51 5.02 -10.33
CA ALA A 143 -4.88 6.01 -9.47
C ALA A 143 -3.38 6.14 -9.75
N TYR A 144 -2.67 5.03 -9.94
CA TYR A 144 -1.27 5.06 -10.31
C TYR A 144 -1.04 5.77 -11.65
N ALA A 145 -1.83 5.42 -12.68
CA ALA A 145 -1.73 6.02 -14.02
C ALA A 145 -1.95 7.54 -14.02
N VAL A 146 -2.81 8.05 -13.14
CA VAL A 146 -3.06 9.48 -12.98
C VAL A 146 -1.99 10.15 -12.12
N MET A 147 -1.63 9.54 -10.99
CA MET A 147 -0.72 10.17 -10.03
C MET A 147 0.73 10.20 -10.50
N LEU A 148 1.16 9.23 -11.31
CA LEU A 148 2.55 9.19 -11.79
C LEU A 148 2.91 10.45 -12.61
N PRO A 149 2.18 10.82 -13.68
CA PRO A 149 2.49 12.04 -14.41
C PRO A 149 2.35 13.31 -13.57
N VAL A 150 1.38 13.38 -12.66
CA VAL A 150 1.22 14.53 -11.75
C VAL A 150 2.42 14.66 -10.82
N MET A 151 2.90 13.55 -10.25
CA MET A 151 4.09 13.56 -9.39
C MET A 151 5.36 13.94 -10.16
N LEU A 152 5.55 13.41 -11.37
CA LEU A 152 6.67 13.80 -12.22
C LEU A 152 6.62 15.30 -12.54
N TYR A 153 5.45 15.80 -12.93
CA TYR A 153 5.26 17.24 -13.17
C TYR A 153 5.63 18.06 -11.93
N ARG A 154 5.19 17.64 -10.73
CA ARG A 154 5.52 18.29 -9.47
C ARG A 154 7.03 18.28 -9.21
N ILE A 155 7.72 17.17 -9.45
CA ILE A 155 9.17 17.06 -9.19
C ILE A 155 9.98 17.97 -10.14
N PHE A 156 9.55 18.10 -11.40
CA PHE A 156 10.29 18.88 -12.39
C PHE A 156 10.00 20.39 -12.35
N PHE A 157 8.80 20.80 -11.93
CA PHE A 157 8.35 22.18 -12.09
C PHE A 157 8.06 22.91 -10.77
N TYR A 158 8.14 22.24 -9.62
CA TYR A 158 7.88 22.82 -8.31
C TYR A 158 9.12 22.76 -7.40
N SER A 159 8.97 23.31 -6.18
CA SER A 159 10.06 23.36 -5.20
C SER A 159 10.60 21.97 -4.83
N ALA A 160 11.86 21.90 -4.40
CA ALA A 160 12.48 20.65 -3.97
C ALA A 160 11.69 19.99 -2.82
N ILE A 161 11.67 18.65 -2.79
CA ILE A 161 11.03 17.91 -1.71
C ILE A 161 11.72 18.25 -0.38
N PRO A 162 10.98 18.64 0.67
CA PRO A 162 11.55 18.98 1.97
C PRO A 162 12.43 17.84 2.51
N ALA A 163 13.53 18.18 3.17
CA ALA A 163 14.51 17.19 3.67
C ALA A 163 13.88 16.08 4.50
N GLY A 164 12.88 16.39 5.34
CA GLY A 164 12.16 15.39 6.14
C GLY A 164 11.30 14.42 5.31
N ALA A 165 10.98 14.76 4.05
CA ALA A 165 10.19 13.92 3.15
C ALA A 165 11.02 13.25 2.04
N GLN A 166 12.32 13.58 1.92
CA GLN A 166 13.20 12.99 0.90
C GLN A 166 13.24 11.46 0.91
N PRO A 167 13.23 10.76 2.08
CA PRO A 167 13.20 9.31 2.08
C PRO A 167 11.98 8.71 1.37
N THR A 168 10.90 9.50 1.19
CA THR A 168 9.71 9.03 0.48
C THR A 168 9.92 8.90 -1.04
N ILE A 169 11.03 9.42 -1.60
CA ILE A 169 11.38 9.27 -3.03
C ILE A 169 11.49 7.79 -3.40
N ALA A 170 12.02 6.95 -2.50
CA ALA A 170 12.10 5.51 -2.71
C ALA A 170 10.71 4.85 -2.93
N ILE A 171 9.63 5.48 -2.46
CA ILE A 171 8.27 4.99 -2.67
C ILE A 171 7.87 5.03 -4.15
N MET A 172 8.49 5.87 -4.97
CA MET A 172 8.16 5.96 -6.40
C MET A 172 8.46 4.66 -7.17
N ALA A 173 9.38 3.85 -6.69
CA ALA A 173 9.70 2.54 -7.28
C ALA A 173 8.64 1.46 -6.96
N ALA A 174 7.88 1.63 -5.87
CA ALA A 174 6.94 0.61 -5.39
C ALA A 174 5.63 0.47 -6.19
N PRO A 175 4.98 1.54 -6.70
CA PRO A 175 3.68 1.45 -7.35
C PRO A 175 3.64 0.51 -8.57
N ALA A 176 4.65 0.53 -9.42
CA ALA A 176 4.71 -0.32 -10.60
C ALA A 176 4.84 -1.81 -10.22
N SER A 177 5.76 -2.13 -9.30
CA SER A 177 5.96 -3.50 -8.81
C SER A 177 4.76 -4.02 -8.04
N LEU A 178 4.11 -3.17 -7.24
CA LEU A 178 2.90 -3.51 -6.52
C LEU A 178 1.72 -3.76 -7.47
N SER A 179 1.55 -2.91 -8.49
CA SER A 179 0.53 -3.08 -9.54
C SER A 179 0.74 -4.38 -10.32
N LEU A 180 1.99 -4.69 -10.67
CA LEU A 180 2.33 -5.94 -11.34
C LEU A 180 2.01 -7.16 -10.44
N ALA A 181 2.41 -7.12 -9.17
CA ALA A 181 2.17 -8.21 -8.24
C ALA A 181 0.67 -8.45 -8.01
N GLY A 182 -0.11 -7.39 -7.79
CA GLY A 182 -1.56 -7.47 -7.65
C GLY A 182 -2.24 -8.00 -8.92
N TYR A 183 -1.84 -7.48 -10.09
CA TYR A 183 -2.35 -7.92 -11.38
C TYR A 183 -2.14 -9.43 -11.61
N LEU A 184 -0.91 -9.92 -11.39
CA LEU A 184 -0.59 -11.34 -11.55
C LEU A 184 -1.24 -12.24 -10.48
N THR A 185 -1.64 -11.69 -9.34
CA THR A 185 -2.30 -12.46 -8.28
C THR A 185 -3.79 -12.63 -8.54
N VAL A 186 -4.46 -11.59 -9.04
CA VAL A 186 -5.92 -11.57 -9.14
C VAL A 186 -6.40 -11.92 -10.56
N VAL A 187 -5.68 -11.50 -11.62
CA VAL A 187 -6.11 -11.76 -12.99
C VAL A 187 -5.72 -13.16 -13.43
N LYS A 188 -6.73 -13.99 -13.77
CA LYS A 188 -6.52 -15.40 -14.14
C LYS A 188 -5.74 -15.57 -15.44
N ASP A 189 -6.04 -14.72 -16.44
CA ASP A 189 -5.39 -14.74 -17.75
C ASP A 189 -4.71 -13.37 -18.00
N PRO A 190 -3.51 -13.14 -17.42
CA PRO A 190 -2.86 -11.85 -17.49
C PRO A 190 -2.39 -11.53 -18.92
N ASN A 191 -2.71 -10.33 -19.39
CA ASN A 191 -2.25 -9.84 -20.68
C ASN A 191 -0.75 -9.51 -20.61
N LEU A 192 0.05 -10.14 -21.47
CA LEU A 192 1.50 -9.97 -21.51
C LEU A 192 1.94 -8.53 -21.78
N LEU A 193 1.14 -7.76 -22.53
CA LEU A 193 1.45 -6.35 -22.81
C LEU A 193 1.34 -5.51 -21.55
N VAL A 194 0.26 -5.69 -20.77
CA VAL A 194 0.09 -4.98 -19.48
C VAL A 194 1.19 -5.36 -18.49
N GLY A 195 1.45 -6.67 -18.36
CA GLY A 195 2.54 -7.16 -17.52
C GLY A 195 3.92 -6.64 -17.95
N GLY A 196 4.18 -6.61 -19.26
CA GLY A 196 5.42 -6.10 -19.83
C GLY A 196 5.63 -4.59 -19.60
N ILE A 197 4.58 -3.79 -19.75
CA ILE A 197 4.63 -2.35 -19.45
C ILE A 197 4.93 -2.11 -17.96
N LEU A 198 4.21 -2.78 -17.05
CA LEU A 198 4.42 -2.63 -15.61
C LEU A 198 5.83 -3.09 -15.20
N LEU A 199 6.32 -4.20 -15.77
CA LEU A 199 7.68 -4.69 -15.55
C LEU A 199 8.71 -3.69 -16.07
N GLY A 200 8.54 -3.14 -17.27
CA GLY A 200 9.42 -2.14 -17.85
C GLY A 200 9.53 -0.88 -16.97
N ILE A 201 8.39 -0.37 -16.48
CA ILE A 201 8.39 0.77 -15.57
C ILE A 201 9.11 0.40 -14.25
N CYS A 202 8.85 -0.80 -13.71
CA CYS A 202 9.50 -1.28 -12.49
C CYS A 202 11.04 -1.30 -12.66
N LEU A 203 11.54 -1.82 -13.78
CA LEU A 203 12.98 -1.89 -14.06
C LEU A 203 13.62 -0.52 -14.24
N LEU A 204 12.93 0.44 -14.88
CA LEU A 204 13.43 1.80 -15.05
C LEU A 204 13.66 2.50 -13.70
N TYR A 205 12.77 2.29 -12.73
CA TYR A 205 12.91 2.90 -11.40
C TYR A 205 13.88 2.16 -10.46
N THR A 206 14.27 0.93 -10.78
CA THR A 206 15.22 0.16 -9.97
C THR A 206 16.65 0.18 -10.51
N SER A 207 16.86 0.57 -11.77
CA SER A 207 18.18 0.64 -12.39
C SER A 207 19.03 1.82 -11.92
N ASP A 208 18.39 2.87 -11.36
CA ASP A 208 19.04 4.10 -10.93
C ASP A 208 19.20 4.19 -9.39
N ALA A 209 18.92 3.11 -8.67
CA ALA A 209 19.09 2.97 -7.23
C ALA A 209 20.31 2.10 -6.89
#